data_de70a43590d5fcc89d5bee4b9e91d5f4
#
_entry.id   de70a43590d5fcc89d5bee4b9e91d5f4
#
_cell.length_a   1.000
_cell.length_b   1.000
_cell.length_c   1.000
_cell.angle_alpha   90.00
_cell.angle_beta   90.00
_cell.angle_gamma   90.00
#
_symmetry.space_group_name_H-M   'P 1'
#
loop_
_entity.id
_entity.type
_entity.pdbx_description
1 polymer ?
#
loop_
_entity_poly.entity_id
_entity_poly.type
_entity_poly.pdbx_seq_one_letter_code
_entity_poly.pdbx_strand_id
1 'polypeptide(L)'
;GTYVYLTLNGQSEVAHKVVPILLLTLGFGLIGFIDDFKKLVLKNTEGLKPKYKMLGLLIISVAYVIYLVYGLHIGTDTYIPIVKQYINLPLYIYIPFAILVILGTTNAVNLTDGIDGLSSSVCAIIITCLTIIGITQSELGISILGSIVIGAVLGFLMFNLHPAKVFMGDTGSLLLGGVISAMALYLKMPLILLVIALIPVIETLSVIIQVAYFKKTGNRVFKMTPIHHHFELSGWKESKVVIVFSLITLVLCIIGLKII
;
A
#
# COMPACT_ATOMS: atom_id res chain seq x y z
N GLY A 1 4.16 15.85 11.28
CA GLY A 1 5.57 15.48 11.42
C GLY A 1 6.38 15.90 10.20
N THR A 2 6.30 15.17 9.07
CA THR A 2 7.14 15.36 7.87
C THR A 2 7.15 16.79 7.34
N TYR A 3 5.98 17.39 7.10
CA TYR A 3 5.87 18.76 6.57
C TYR A 3 6.50 19.78 7.53
N VAL A 4 6.16 19.72 8.81
CA VAL A 4 6.68 20.62 9.84
C VAL A 4 8.20 20.49 9.95
N TYR A 5 8.72 19.26 9.98
CA TYR A 5 10.16 19.01 10.06
C TYR A 5 10.90 19.64 8.87
N LEU A 6 10.43 19.40 7.64
CA LEU A 6 11.05 19.94 6.42
C LEU A 6 11.01 21.48 6.41
N THR A 7 9.86 22.07 6.77
CA THR A 7 9.70 23.54 6.78
C THR A 7 10.61 24.19 7.80
N LEU A 8 10.70 23.63 9.03
CA LEU A 8 11.56 24.16 10.09
C LEU A 8 13.06 24.07 9.77
N ASN A 9 13.45 23.09 8.92
CA ASN A 9 14.83 22.94 8.46
C ASN A 9 15.12 23.66 7.13
N GLY A 10 14.29 24.62 6.73
CA GLY A 10 14.49 25.43 5.53
C GLY A 10 14.27 24.70 4.20
N GLN A 11 13.67 23.50 4.24
CA GLN A 11 13.39 22.63 3.08
C GLN A 11 11.94 22.81 2.58
N SER A 12 11.47 24.03 2.46
CA SER A 12 10.06 24.31 2.11
C SER A 12 9.66 23.76 0.75
N GLU A 13 10.53 23.80 -0.25
CA GLU A 13 10.25 23.22 -1.58
C GLU A 13 10.05 21.72 -1.50
N VAL A 14 10.90 21.00 -0.73
CA VAL A 14 10.76 19.57 -0.51
C VAL A 14 9.48 19.27 0.26
N ALA A 15 9.14 20.11 1.25
CA ALA A 15 7.88 19.98 2.00
C ALA A 15 6.66 20.06 1.08
N HIS A 16 6.63 21.02 0.13
CA HIS A 16 5.54 21.14 -0.84
C HIS A 16 5.40 19.91 -1.75
N LYS A 17 6.50 19.28 -2.15
CA LYS A 17 6.46 18.05 -2.97
C LYS A 17 5.86 16.85 -2.24
N VAL A 18 5.96 16.80 -0.90
CA VAL A 18 5.42 15.71 -0.08
C VAL A 18 3.93 15.89 0.26
N VAL A 19 3.43 17.14 0.21
CA VAL A 19 2.02 17.45 0.55
C VAL A 19 1.00 16.58 -0.19
N PRO A 20 1.09 16.36 -1.51
CA PRO A 20 0.10 15.53 -2.21
C PRO A 20 0.06 14.09 -1.72
N ILE A 21 1.22 13.52 -1.37
CA ILE A 21 1.32 12.17 -0.79
C ILE A 21 0.61 12.14 0.57
N LEU A 22 0.84 13.16 1.41
CA LEU A 22 0.18 13.28 2.70
C LEU A 22 -1.33 13.43 2.56
N LEU A 23 -1.81 14.24 1.59
CA LEU A 23 -3.24 14.44 1.34
C LEU A 23 -3.92 13.15 0.86
N LEU A 24 -3.30 12.42 -0.08
CA LEU A 24 -3.81 11.10 -0.51
C LEU A 24 -3.88 10.14 0.66
N THR A 25 -2.79 10.03 1.42
CA THR A 25 -2.66 9.12 2.57
C THR A 25 -3.72 9.41 3.64
N LEU A 26 -3.84 10.68 4.04
CA LEU A 26 -4.83 11.10 5.03
C LEU A 26 -6.27 10.93 4.51
N GLY A 27 -6.50 11.24 3.23
CA GLY A 27 -7.81 11.04 2.61
C GLY A 27 -8.24 9.57 2.58
N PHE A 28 -7.31 8.67 2.29
CA PHE A 28 -7.54 7.23 2.33
C PHE A 28 -7.79 6.72 3.76
N GLY A 29 -6.96 7.19 4.71
CA GLY A 29 -7.18 6.92 6.13
C GLY A 29 -8.54 7.42 6.63
N LEU A 30 -8.98 8.60 6.17
CA LEU A 30 -10.29 9.16 6.53
C LEU A 30 -11.45 8.32 5.99
N ILE A 31 -11.35 7.82 4.75
CA ILE A 31 -12.35 6.91 4.18
C ILE A 31 -12.41 5.61 5.00
N GLY A 32 -11.26 5.05 5.35
CA GLY A 32 -11.18 3.88 6.23
C GLY A 32 -11.76 4.15 7.61
N PHE A 33 -11.43 5.30 8.21
CA PHE A 33 -11.98 5.72 9.49
C PHE A 33 -13.51 5.83 9.47
N ILE A 34 -14.09 6.39 8.42
CA ILE A 34 -15.55 6.48 8.27
C ILE A 34 -16.17 5.07 8.19
N ASP A 35 -15.51 4.13 7.51
CA ASP A 35 -15.97 2.73 7.43
C ASP A 35 -15.91 2.04 8.79
N ASP A 36 -14.76 2.11 9.47
CA ASP A 36 -14.56 1.53 10.81
C ASP A 36 -15.50 2.17 11.85
N PHE A 37 -15.65 3.50 11.82
CA PHE A 37 -16.54 4.22 12.72
C PHE A 37 -18.00 3.77 12.57
N LYS A 38 -18.45 3.58 11.32
CA LYS A 38 -19.79 3.05 11.06
C LYS A 38 -19.98 1.64 11.61
N LYS A 39 -18.98 0.78 11.43
CA LYS A 39 -19.03 -0.61 11.90
C LYS A 39 -19.02 -0.69 13.44
N LEU A 40 -18.11 0.03 14.07
CA LEU A 40 -17.82 -0.11 15.49
C LEU A 40 -18.74 0.77 16.37
N VAL A 41 -18.90 2.05 16.01
CA VAL A 41 -19.60 3.02 16.86
C VAL A 41 -21.10 3.04 16.52
N LEU A 42 -21.46 3.10 15.23
CA LEU A 42 -22.84 3.12 14.80
C LEU A 42 -23.46 1.71 14.72
N LYS A 43 -22.66 0.67 15.02
CA LYS A 43 -23.08 -0.76 15.00
C LYS A 43 -23.75 -1.16 13.67
N ASN A 44 -23.34 -0.51 12.58
CA ASN A 44 -23.81 -0.83 11.23
C ASN A 44 -22.86 -1.89 10.64
N THR A 45 -23.28 -3.15 10.64
CA THR A 45 -22.47 -4.29 10.19
C THR A 45 -21.98 -4.19 8.74
N GLU A 46 -22.69 -3.42 7.88
CA GLU A 46 -22.29 -3.21 6.48
C GLU A 46 -21.21 -2.13 6.33
N GLY A 47 -21.03 -1.24 7.31
CA GLY A 47 -20.09 -0.13 7.24
C GLY A 47 -20.41 0.86 6.10
N LEU A 48 -19.39 1.26 5.35
CA LEU A 48 -19.55 2.07 4.14
C LEU A 48 -19.82 1.15 2.94
N LYS A 49 -20.91 1.37 2.21
CA LYS A 49 -21.21 0.55 1.03
C LYS A 49 -20.00 0.52 0.09
N PRO A 50 -19.58 -0.66 -0.43
CA PRO A 50 -18.34 -0.82 -1.21
C PRO A 50 -18.21 0.18 -2.37
N LYS A 51 -19.33 0.48 -3.05
CA LYS A 51 -19.36 1.46 -4.15
C LYS A 51 -18.98 2.88 -3.73
N TYR A 52 -19.38 3.33 -2.54
CA TYR A 52 -19.03 4.67 -2.05
C TYR A 52 -17.61 4.73 -1.53
N LYS A 53 -17.12 3.64 -0.89
CA LYS A 53 -15.72 3.49 -0.51
C LYS A 53 -14.82 3.58 -1.74
N MET A 54 -15.09 2.78 -2.78
CA MET A 54 -14.32 2.79 -4.03
C MET A 54 -14.41 4.14 -4.75
N LEU A 55 -15.58 4.79 -4.78
CA LEU A 55 -15.73 6.11 -5.39
C LEU A 55 -14.87 7.16 -4.69
N GLY A 56 -14.86 7.17 -3.36
CA GLY A 56 -14.03 8.09 -2.58
C GLY A 56 -12.54 7.87 -2.82
N LEU A 57 -12.07 6.61 -2.80
CA LEU A 57 -10.68 6.27 -3.13
C LEU A 57 -10.33 6.68 -4.57
N LEU A 58 -11.24 6.48 -5.53
CA LEU A 58 -11.05 6.87 -6.93
C LEU A 58 -10.90 8.39 -7.07
N ILE A 59 -11.78 9.19 -6.47
CA ILE A 59 -11.72 10.67 -6.55
C ILE A 59 -10.37 11.18 -6.02
N ILE A 60 -9.94 10.69 -4.87
CA ILE A 60 -8.65 11.10 -4.27
C ILE A 60 -7.47 10.65 -5.15
N SER A 61 -7.54 9.43 -5.71
CA SER A 61 -6.51 8.91 -6.63
C SER A 61 -6.39 9.77 -7.89
N VAL A 62 -7.51 10.14 -8.50
CA VAL A 62 -7.55 11.02 -9.68
C VAL A 62 -6.94 12.38 -9.35
N ALA A 63 -7.34 12.99 -8.24
CA ALA A 63 -6.80 14.28 -7.81
C ALA A 63 -5.28 14.21 -7.60
N TYR A 64 -4.79 13.14 -6.94
CA TYR A 64 -3.36 12.93 -6.73
C TYR A 64 -2.60 12.76 -8.04
N VAL A 65 -3.06 11.90 -8.96
CA VAL A 65 -2.37 11.66 -10.24
C VAL A 65 -2.34 12.92 -11.11
N ILE A 66 -3.44 13.66 -11.17
CA ILE A 66 -3.48 14.95 -11.90
C ILE A 66 -2.47 15.93 -11.29
N TYR A 67 -2.42 16.04 -9.95
CA TYR A 67 -1.48 16.95 -9.31
C TYR A 67 -0.02 16.49 -9.46
N LEU A 68 0.23 15.18 -9.45
CA LEU A 68 1.56 14.61 -9.69
C LEU A 68 2.11 15.01 -11.07
N VAL A 69 1.25 14.97 -12.10
CA VAL A 69 1.63 15.26 -13.48
C VAL A 69 1.70 16.77 -13.75
N TYR A 70 0.66 17.52 -13.40
CA TYR A 70 0.52 18.92 -13.78
C TYR A 70 0.97 19.90 -12.69
N GLY A 71 0.90 19.52 -11.42
CA GLY A 71 1.30 20.38 -10.30
C GLY A 71 2.77 20.22 -9.93
N LEU A 72 3.24 18.98 -9.79
CA LEU A 72 4.64 18.69 -9.46
C LEU A 72 5.53 18.50 -10.70
N HIS A 73 4.94 18.43 -11.89
CA HIS A 73 5.66 18.22 -13.16
C HIS A 73 6.61 17.00 -13.14
N ILE A 74 6.24 15.92 -12.42
CA ILE A 74 7.08 14.71 -12.33
C ILE A 74 7.15 13.97 -13.68
N GLY A 75 6.15 14.22 -14.56
CA GLY A 75 6.07 13.59 -15.87
C GLY A 75 5.38 12.22 -15.80
N THR A 76 5.45 11.50 -16.93
CA THR A 76 4.81 10.19 -17.12
C THR A 76 5.80 9.05 -17.32
N ASP A 77 7.08 9.33 -17.02
CA ASP A 77 8.13 8.31 -17.11
C ASP A 77 7.91 7.23 -16.07
N THR A 78 8.01 6.00 -16.52
CA THR A 78 7.84 4.81 -15.68
C THR A 78 9.04 3.91 -15.85
N TYR A 79 9.70 3.59 -14.74
CA TYR A 79 10.86 2.70 -14.73
C TYR A 79 10.43 1.24 -14.87
N ILE A 80 11.10 0.51 -15.78
CA ILE A 80 10.93 -0.95 -15.95
C ILE A 80 12.12 -1.65 -15.27
N PRO A 81 11.92 -2.31 -14.11
CA PRO A 81 13.02 -2.84 -13.30
C PRO A 81 13.93 -3.83 -14.04
N ILE A 82 13.37 -4.77 -14.79
CA ILE A 82 14.13 -5.83 -15.47
C ILE A 82 15.00 -5.26 -16.60
N VAL A 83 14.45 -4.32 -17.36
CA VAL A 83 15.13 -3.69 -18.52
C VAL A 83 16.03 -2.55 -18.09
N LYS A 84 15.89 -2.06 -16.86
CA LYS A 84 16.60 -0.91 -16.27
C LYS A 84 16.50 0.36 -17.13
N GLN A 85 15.29 0.62 -17.66
CA GLN A 85 15.03 1.77 -18.52
C GLN A 85 13.76 2.48 -18.12
N TYR A 86 13.73 3.79 -18.35
CA TYR A 86 12.51 4.59 -18.27
C TYR A 86 11.80 4.56 -19.61
N ILE A 87 10.49 4.32 -19.57
CA ILE A 87 9.61 4.53 -20.72
C ILE A 87 8.69 5.71 -20.44
N ASN A 88 8.52 6.56 -21.43
CA ASN A 88 7.54 7.64 -21.35
C ASN A 88 6.19 7.12 -21.81
N LEU A 89 5.22 7.09 -20.92
CA LEU A 89 3.85 6.67 -21.24
C LEU A 89 3.03 7.87 -21.67
N PRO A 90 2.25 7.77 -22.76
CA PRO A 90 1.26 8.80 -23.12
C PRO A 90 0.30 9.04 -21.96
N LEU A 91 -0.12 10.27 -21.73
CA LEU A 91 -1.00 10.68 -20.63
C LEU A 91 -2.27 9.83 -20.50
N TYR A 92 -2.90 9.50 -21.63
CA TYR A 92 -4.12 8.69 -21.67
C TYR A 92 -3.91 7.24 -21.22
N ILE A 93 -2.65 6.74 -21.21
CA ILE A 93 -2.27 5.43 -20.66
C ILE A 93 -1.80 5.61 -19.22
N TYR A 94 -0.97 6.62 -18.94
CA TYR A 94 -0.37 6.81 -17.63
C TYR A 94 -1.41 7.09 -16.55
N ILE A 95 -2.38 7.98 -16.80
CA ILE A 95 -3.37 8.35 -15.80
C ILE A 95 -4.20 7.14 -15.34
N PRO A 96 -4.85 6.35 -16.23
CA PRO A 96 -5.56 5.15 -15.81
C PRO A 96 -4.65 4.11 -15.13
N PHE A 97 -3.43 3.94 -15.63
CA PHE A 97 -2.45 3.04 -15.05
C PHE A 97 -2.08 3.44 -13.62
N ALA A 98 -1.75 4.72 -13.38
CA ALA A 98 -1.40 5.22 -12.06
C ALA A 98 -2.57 5.09 -11.05
N ILE A 99 -3.80 5.38 -11.50
CA ILE A 99 -5.00 5.17 -10.69
C ILE A 99 -5.19 3.69 -10.35
N LEU A 100 -4.99 2.80 -11.32
CA LEU A 100 -5.04 1.34 -11.09
C LEU A 100 -4.00 0.88 -10.08
N VAL A 101 -2.77 1.41 -10.16
CA VAL A 101 -1.70 1.13 -9.19
C VAL A 101 -2.12 1.55 -7.79
N ILE A 102 -2.67 2.76 -7.62
CA ILE A 102 -3.11 3.27 -6.31
C ILE A 102 -4.23 2.39 -5.75
N LEU A 103 -5.30 2.21 -6.50
CA LEU A 103 -6.46 1.43 -6.04
C LEU A 103 -6.10 -0.05 -5.82
N GLY A 104 -5.31 -0.63 -6.72
CA GLY A 104 -4.86 -2.02 -6.62
C GLY A 104 -4.00 -2.25 -5.38
N THR A 105 -2.97 -1.42 -5.17
CA THR A 105 -2.08 -1.51 -4.00
C THR A 105 -2.86 -1.31 -2.70
N THR A 106 -3.74 -0.31 -2.66
CA THR A 106 -4.53 -0.01 -1.46
C THR A 106 -5.46 -1.15 -1.09
N ASN A 107 -6.18 -1.72 -2.06
CA ASN A 107 -7.04 -2.87 -1.80
C ASN A 107 -6.23 -4.12 -1.46
N ALA A 108 -5.04 -4.31 -2.06
CA ALA A 108 -4.17 -5.42 -1.75
C ALA A 108 -3.66 -5.38 -0.31
N VAL A 109 -3.24 -4.21 0.18
CA VAL A 109 -2.84 -4.02 1.58
C VAL A 109 -4.03 -4.23 2.52
N ASN A 110 -5.22 -3.74 2.17
CA ASN A 110 -6.43 -3.95 2.96
C ASN A 110 -6.81 -5.45 3.06
N LEU A 111 -6.68 -6.22 1.98
CA LEU A 111 -6.88 -7.67 1.99
C LEU A 111 -5.79 -8.43 2.77
N THR A 112 -4.60 -7.87 2.89
CA THR A 112 -3.50 -8.44 3.69
C THR A 112 -3.71 -8.25 5.20
N ASP A 113 -4.60 -7.34 5.60
CA ASP A 113 -4.90 -7.03 7.01
C ASP A 113 -5.96 -8.01 7.60
N GLY A 114 -5.76 -9.30 7.43
CA GLY A 114 -6.70 -10.34 7.88
C GLY A 114 -6.27 -11.10 9.14
N ILE A 115 -4.99 -11.01 9.54
CA ILE A 115 -4.43 -11.65 10.74
C ILE A 115 -3.46 -10.71 11.46
N ASP A 116 -3.26 -10.96 12.77
CA ASP A 116 -2.49 -10.12 13.68
C ASP A 116 -1.05 -9.86 13.17
N GLY A 117 -0.72 -8.59 12.90
CA GLY A 117 0.63 -8.19 12.54
C GLY A 117 1.05 -8.43 11.08
N LEU A 118 0.24 -9.10 10.24
CA LEU A 118 0.64 -9.42 8.87
C LEU A 118 0.80 -8.16 8.03
N SER A 119 -0.25 -7.37 7.93
CA SER A 119 -0.23 -6.13 7.12
C SER A 119 0.83 -5.15 7.63
N SER A 120 0.91 -4.96 8.94
CA SER A 120 1.91 -4.08 9.57
C SER A 120 3.34 -4.49 9.24
N SER A 121 3.67 -5.78 9.37
CA SER A 121 5.02 -6.31 9.12
C SER A 121 5.40 -6.19 7.64
N VAL A 122 4.52 -6.63 6.75
CA VAL A 122 4.73 -6.58 5.30
C VAL A 122 4.87 -5.13 4.81
N CYS A 123 3.98 -4.23 5.24
CA CYS A 123 4.05 -2.82 4.86
C CYS A 123 5.30 -2.12 5.40
N ALA A 124 5.73 -2.41 6.63
CA ALA A 124 6.98 -1.85 7.17
C ALA A 124 8.18 -2.21 6.29
N ILE A 125 8.29 -3.45 5.83
CA ILE A 125 9.37 -3.92 4.96
C ILE A 125 9.29 -3.24 3.57
N ILE A 126 8.10 -3.15 2.97
CA ILE A 126 7.90 -2.51 1.66
C ILE A 126 8.24 -1.02 1.73
N ILE A 127 7.75 -0.31 2.75
CA ILE A 127 8.02 1.13 2.92
C ILE A 127 9.51 1.36 3.18
N THR A 128 10.18 0.47 3.94
CA THR A 128 11.63 0.52 4.11
C THR A 128 12.36 0.41 2.77
N CYS A 129 11.96 -0.51 1.91
CA CYS A 129 12.52 -0.67 0.57
C CYS A 129 12.33 0.61 -0.26
N LEU A 130 11.12 1.17 -0.32
CA LEU A 130 10.83 2.41 -1.03
C LEU A 130 11.61 3.61 -0.45
N THR A 131 11.81 3.63 0.86
CA THR A 131 12.62 4.67 1.52
C THR A 131 14.10 4.57 1.10
N ILE A 132 14.65 3.37 1.03
CA ILE A 132 16.02 3.13 0.53
C ILE A 132 16.12 3.60 -0.93
N ILE A 133 15.14 3.28 -1.78
CA ILE A 133 15.09 3.78 -3.16
C ILE A 133 15.07 5.32 -3.18
N GLY A 134 14.25 5.95 -2.33
CA GLY A 134 14.23 7.41 -2.19
C GLY A 134 15.57 8.00 -1.79
N ILE A 135 16.31 7.36 -0.87
CA ILE A 135 17.65 7.77 -0.48
C ILE A 135 18.63 7.65 -1.66
N THR A 136 18.60 6.54 -2.39
CA THR A 136 19.49 6.31 -3.54
C THR A 136 19.23 7.28 -4.70
N GLN A 137 17.98 7.73 -4.85
CA GLN A 137 17.60 8.76 -5.84
C GLN A 137 17.77 10.20 -5.31
N SER A 138 18.27 10.38 -4.08
CA SER A 138 18.41 11.70 -3.43
C SER A 138 17.09 12.44 -3.24
N GLU A 139 15.96 11.70 -3.15
CA GLU A 139 14.63 12.23 -2.90
C GLU A 139 14.39 12.39 -1.39
N LEU A 140 14.87 13.52 -0.85
CA LEU A 140 14.85 13.83 0.59
C LEU A 140 13.43 13.74 1.18
N GLY A 141 12.41 14.24 0.46
CA GLY A 141 11.03 14.22 0.92
C GLY A 141 10.50 12.79 1.15
N ILE A 142 10.77 11.89 0.20
CA ILE A 142 10.38 10.48 0.29
C ILE A 142 11.15 9.77 1.40
N SER A 143 12.46 10.06 1.53
CA SER A 143 13.32 9.47 2.57
C SER A 143 12.83 9.81 3.97
N ILE A 144 12.48 11.06 4.22
CA ILE A 144 11.97 11.52 5.52
C ILE A 144 10.55 11.00 5.76
N LEU A 145 9.66 11.10 4.78
CA LEU A 145 8.30 10.58 4.89
C LEU A 145 8.31 9.09 5.23
N GLY A 146 9.05 8.31 4.46
CA GLY A 146 9.16 6.86 4.66
C GLY A 146 9.70 6.52 6.04
N SER A 147 10.77 7.18 6.50
CA SER A 147 11.35 6.96 7.83
C SER A 147 10.35 7.24 8.95
N ILE A 148 9.54 8.30 8.84
CA ILE A 148 8.51 8.63 9.82
C ILE A 148 7.40 7.58 9.82
N VAL A 149 6.95 7.15 8.64
CA VAL A 149 5.90 6.11 8.53
C VAL A 149 6.41 4.77 9.05
N ILE A 150 7.66 4.39 8.75
CA ILE A 150 8.28 3.16 9.30
C ILE A 150 8.27 3.22 10.82
N GLY A 151 8.72 4.32 11.42
CA GLY A 151 8.72 4.49 12.87
C GLY A 151 7.32 4.35 13.48
N ALA A 152 6.31 4.94 12.84
CA ALA A 152 4.92 4.83 13.29
C ALA A 152 4.38 3.39 13.18
N VAL A 153 4.66 2.69 12.06
CA VAL A 153 4.23 1.29 11.85
C VAL A 153 4.94 0.35 12.82
N LEU A 154 6.23 0.53 13.08
CA LEU A 154 6.96 -0.28 14.06
C LEU A 154 6.42 -0.06 15.48
N GLY A 155 6.11 1.19 15.85
CA GLY A 155 5.46 1.49 17.13
C GLY A 155 4.08 0.83 17.24
N PHE A 156 3.27 0.87 16.19
CA PHE A 156 1.98 0.19 16.12
C PHE A 156 2.13 -1.34 16.20
N LEU A 157 3.12 -1.90 15.51
CA LEU A 157 3.38 -3.34 15.46
C LEU A 157 3.62 -3.94 16.85
N MET A 158 4.20 -3.20 17.78
CA MET A 158 4.38 -3.65 19.18
C MET A 158 3.06 -4.04 19.87
N PHE A 159 1.93 -3.46 19.41
CA PHE A 159 0.60 -3.75 19.94
C PHE A 159 -0.24 -4.61 19.00
N ASN A 160 0.15 -4.71 17.73
CA ASN A 160 -0.58 -5.45 16.69
C ASN A 160 -0.04 -6.86 16.44
N LEU A 161 1.15 -7.23 16.99
CA LEU A 161 1.63 -8.63 16.93
C LEU A 161 0.75 -9.57 17.74
N HIS A 162 0.63 -10.81 17.25
CA HIS A 162 -0.20 -11.85 17.88
C HIS A 162 0.28 -12.19 19.31
N PRO A 163 -0.62 -12.23 20.32
CA PRO A 163 -2.03 -11.82 20.27
C PRO A 163 -2.19 -10.28 20.27
N ALA A 164 -2.85 -9.77 19.26
CA ALA A 164 -2.96 -8.32 19.07
C ALA A 164 -3.80 -7.65 20.16
N LYS A 165 -3.32 -6.50 20.63
CA LYS A 165 -4.03 -5.61 21.56
C LYS A 165 -4.78 -4.49 20.82
N VAL A 166 -4.34 -4.17 19.61
CA VAL A 166 -4.90 -3.11 18.74
C VAL A 166 -4.95 -3.65 17.32
N PHE A 167 -6.06 -3.42 16.64
CA PHE A 167 -6.26 -3.81 15.25
C PHE A 167 -6.07 -2.62 14.31
N MET A 168 -5.57 -2.86 13.10
CA MET A 168 -5.30 -1.82 12.12
C MET A 168 -6.59 -1.27 11.48
N GLY A 169 -7.49 -2.15 11.11
CA GLY A 169 -8.75 -1.84 10.43
C GLY A 169 -8.57 -1.21 9.04
N ASP A 170 -9.68 -0.79 8.47
CA ASP A 170 -9.69 -0.11 7.19
C ASP A 170 -8.97 1.25 7.24
N THR A 171 -8.98 1.90 8.41
CA THR A 171 -8.27 3.17 8.66
C THR A 171 -6.79 3.06 8.35
N GLY A 172 -6.13 2.08 8.96
CA GLY A 172 -4.67 1.91 8.81
C GLY A 172 -4.28 1.24 7.51
N SER A 173 -4.99 0.21 7.08
CA SER A 173 -4.65 -0.55 5.88
C SER A 173 -4.80 0.26 4.59
N LEU A 174 -5.87 1.07 4.46
CA LEU A 174 -6.03 1.98 3.31
C LEU A 174 -4.98 3.10 3.33
N LEU A 175 -4.68 3.65 4.52
CA LEU A 175 -3.62 4.65 4.69
C LEU A 175 -2.28 4.10 4.22
N LEU A 176 -1.87 2.91 4.67
CA LEU A 176 -0.58 2.31 4.30
C LEU A 176 -0.50 1.97 2.82
N GLY A 177 -1.58 1.43 2.23
CA GLY A 177 -1.65 1.19 0.79
C GLY A 177 -1.52 2.47 -0.03
N GLY A 178 -2.13 3.57 0.45
CA GLY A 178 -1.99 4.91 -0.11
C GLY A 178 -0.54 5.41 -0.08
N VAL A 179 0.14 5.31 1.07
CA VAL A 179 1.57 5.68 1.20
C VAL A 179 2.43 4.90 0.21
N ILE A 180 2.31 3.58 0.20
CA ILE A 180 3.13 2.68 -0.65
C ILE A 180 2.96 3.05 -2.12
N SER A 181 1.72 3.17 -2.59
CA SER A 181 1.44 3.49 -3.99
C SER A 181 1.89 4.90 -4.38
N ALA A 182 1.67 5.88 -3.50
CA ALA A 182 2.06 7.26 -3.75
C ALA A 182 3.59 7.43 -3.79
N MET A 183 4.33 6.78 -2.87
CA MET A 183 5.80 6.78 -2.90
C MET A 183 6.32 6.15 -4.19
N ALA A 184 5.79 5.00 -4.60
CA ALA A 184 6.23 4.31 -5.81
C ALA A 184 5.97 5.14 -7.09
N LEU A 185 4.82 5.80 -7.19
CA LEU A 185 4.50 6.68 -8.31
C LEU A 185 5.38 7.94 -8.33
N TYR A 186 5.61 8.55 -7.16
CA TYR A 186 6.50 9.71 -7.04
C TYR A 186 7.92 9.38 -7.49
N LEU A 187 8.44 8.21 -7.11
CA LEU A 187 9.74 7.69 -7.51
C LEU A 187 9.79 7.22 -8.98
N LYS A 188 8.69 7.33 -9.73
CA LYS A 188 8.54 6.80 -11.09
C LYS A 188 8.76 5.29 -11.22
N MET A 189 8.55 4.55 -10.13
CA MET A 189 8.81 3.11 -10.04
C MET A 189 7.56 2.27 -9.66
N PRO A 190 6.37 2.53 -10.22
CA PRO A 190 5.17 1.78 -9.83
C PRO A 190 5.27 0.27 -10.12
N LEU A 191 6.01 -0.13 -11.16
CA LEU A 191 6.17 -1.54 -11.53
C LEU A 191 7.01 -2.34 -10.53
N ILE A 192 7.85 -1.67 -9.71
CA ILE A 192 8.60 -2.36 -8.66
C ILE A 192 7.68 -3.00 -7.62
N LEU A 193 6.47 -2.46 -7.43
CA LEU A 193 5.48 -3.00 -6.51
C LEU A 193 5.07 -4.44 -6.85
N LEU A 194 5.12 -4.83 -8.12
CA LEU A 194 4.87 -6.23 -8.54
C LEU A 194 5.90 -7.20 -7.94
N VAL A 195 7.08 -6.72 -7.57
CA VAL A 195 8.13 -7.51 -6.93
C VAL A 195 8.10 -7.32 -5.42
N ILE A 196 8.27 -6.08 -4.93
CA ILE A 196 8.42 -5.83 -3.49
C ILE A 196 7.12 -5.99 -2.70
N ALA A 197 5.96 -5.82 -3.34
CA ALA A 197 4.64 -6.00 -2.76
C ALA A 197 3.95 -7.28 -3.27
N LEU A 198 4.72 -8.30 -3.67
CA LEU A 198 4.18 -9.55 -4.22
C LEU A 198 3.25 -10.27 -3.24
N ILE A 199 3.50 -10.22 -1.93
CA ILE A 199 2.60 -10.82 -0.93
C ILE A 199 1.21 -10.18 -0.99
N PRO A 200 1.00 -8.86 -0.86
CA PRO A 200 -0.29 -8.22 -1.08
C PRO A 200 -0.92 -8.53 -2.46
N VAL A 201 -0.10 -8.62 -3.50
CA VAL A 201 -0.58 -9.01 -4.85
C VAL A 201 -1.14 -10.43 -4.84
N ILE A 202 -0.44 -11.41 -4.24
CA ILE A 202 -0.89 -12.80 -4.14
C ILE A 202 -2.16 -12.90 -3.29
N GLU A 203 -2.26 -12.16 -2.18
CA GLU A 203 -3.49 -12.07 -1.38
C GLU A 203 -4.68 -11.68 -2.25
N THR A 204 -4.55 -10.62 -3.03
CA THR A 204 -5.59 -10.13 -3.94
C THR A 204 -5.90 -11.13 -5.05
N LEU A 205 -4.85 -11.68 -5.71
CA LEU A 205 -5.04 -12.66 -6.78
C LEU A 205 -5.74 -13.92 -6.29
N SER A 206 -5.45 -14.37 -5.07
CA SER A 206 -6.12 -15.53 -4.49
C SER A 206 -7.63 -15.32 -4.38
N VAL A 207 -8.06 -14.11 -3.99
CA VAL A 207 -9.48 -13.75 -3.93
C VAL A 207 -10.10 -13.70 -5.32
N ILE A 208 -9.44 -13.04 -6.27
CA ILE A 208 -9.93 -12.93 -7.66
C ILE A 208 -10.11 -14.32 -8.28
N ILE A 209 -9.09 -15.18 -8.16
CA ILE A 209 -9.11 -16.55 -8.68
C ILE A 209 -10.23 -17.36 -8.01
N GLN A 210 -10.34 -17.31 -6.70
CA GLN A 210 -11.38 -18.02 -5.95
C GLN A 210 -12.77 -17.61 -6.40
N VAL A 211 -13.04 -16.30 -6.46
CA VAL A 211 -14.37 -15.79 -6.85
C VAL A 211 -14.71 -16.15 -8.30
N ALA A 212 -13.75 -15.99 -9.22
CA ALA A 212 -13.96 -16.32 -10.63
C ALA A 212 -14.21 -17.83 -10.82
N TYR A 213 -13.42 -18.68 -10.19
CA TYR A 213 -13.55 -20.13 -10.27
C TYR A 213 -14.85 -20.62 -9.63
N PHE A 214 -15.18 -20.09 -8.43
CA PHE A 214 -16.40 -20.47 -7.71
C PHE A 214 -17.65 -20.09 -8.49
N LYS A 215 -17.71 -18.88 -9.08
CA LYS A 215 -18.84 -18.47 -9.93
C LYS A 215 -19.04 -19.39 -11.14
N LYS A 216 -17.95 -19.97 -11.68
CA LYS A 216 -18.02 -20.84 -12.87
C LYS A 216 -18.30 -22.30 -12.53
N THR A 217 -17.82 -22.80 -11.40
CA THR A 217 -17.81 -24.25 -11.12
C THR A 217 -18.57 -24.66 -9.88
N GLY A 218 -18.93 -23.72 -8.98
CA GLY A 218 -19.48 -23.99 -7.65
C GLY A 218 -18.44 -24.56 -6.66
N ASN A 219 -17.20 -24.79 -7.08
CA ASN A 219 -16.14 -25.37 -6.25
C ASN A 219 -15.12 -24.31 -5.81
N ARG A 220 -14.43 -24.58 -4.71
CA ARG A 220 -13.34 -23.72 -4.20
C ARG A 220 -11.99 -24.22 -4.69
N VAL A 221 -11.08 -23.28 -5.08
CA VAL A 221 -9.67 -23.58 -5.38
C VAL A 221 -8.87 -23.64 -4.08
N PHE A 222 -9.04 -22.61 -3.23
CA PHE A 222 -8.40 -22.52 -1.93
C PHE A 222 -9.40 -22.88 -0.82
N LYS A 223 -8.92 -23.37 0.33
CA LYS A 223 -9.78 -23.64 1.51
C LYS A 223 -10.53 -22.38 1.93
N MET A 224 -9.83 -21.24 1.92
CA MET A 224 -10.36 -19.90 2.18
C MET A 224 -9.46 -18.86 1.50
N THR A 225 -9.99 -17.67 1.22
CA THR A 225 -9.22 -16.52 0.71
C THR A 225 -9.57 -15.27 1.52
N PRO A 226 -8.62 -14.33 1.69
CA PRO A 226 -7.27 -14.27 1.10
C PRO A 226 -6.35 -15.43 1.51
N ILE A 227 -5.18 -15.58 0.84
CA ILE A 227 -4.38 -16.82 0.90
C ILE A 227 -3.82 -17.14 2.29
N HIS A 228 -3.61 -16.14 3.17
CA HIS A 228 -3.18 -16.39 4.55
C HIS A 228 -4.15 -17.33 5.29
N HIS A 229 -5.47 -17.16 5.10
CA HIS A 229 -6.46 -18.07 5.70
C HIS A 229 -6.40 -19.48 5.15
N HIS A 230 -5.97 -19.68 3.90
CA HIS A 230 -5.73 -21.04 3.37
C HIS A 230 -4.64 -21.75 4.17
N PHE A 231 -3.56 -21.04 4.53
CA PHE A 231 -2.47 -21.62 5.33
C PHE A 231 -2.90 -21.89 6.77
N GLU A 232 -3.67 -21.01 7.41
CA GLU A 232 -4.24 -21.25 8.74
C GLU A 232 -5.12 -22.50 8.75
N LEU A 233 -6.06 -22.62 7.80
CA LEU A 233 -6.92 -23.81 7.66
C LEU A 233 -6.13 -25.07 7.20
N SER A 234 -4.88 -24.91 6.80
CA SER A 234 -3.95 -26.00 6.52
C SER A 234 -3.07 -26.36 7.71
N GLY A 235 -3.34 -25.78 8.89
CA GLY A 235 -2.68 -26.11 10.14
C GLY A 235 -1.47 -25.24 10.50
N TRP A 236 -1.23 -24.14 9.78
CA TRP A 236 -0.20 -23.18 10.19
C TRP A 236 -0.71 -22.29 11.33
N LYS A 237 0.15 -22.04 12.31
CA LYS A 237 -0.13 -21.00 13.32
C LYS A 237 -0.07 -19.63 12.65
N GLU A 238 -0.91 -18.70 13.08
CA GLU A 238 -0.97 -17.32 12.61
C GLU A 238 0.42 -16.65 12.61
N SER A 239 1.13 -16.71 13.72
CA SER A 239 2.49 -16.18 13.83
C SER A 239 3.48 -16.79 12.81
N LYS A 240 3.30 -18.07 12.43
CA LYS A 240 4.11 -18.69 11.38
C LYS A 240 3.81 -18.08 10.01
N VAL A 241 2.54 -17.84 9.70
CA VAL A 241 2.15 -17.18 8.42
C VAL A 241 2.78 -15.80 8.35
N VAL A 242 2.66 -15.00 9.41
CA VAL A 242 3.24 -13.65 9.48
C VAL A 242 4.76 -13.67 9.26
N ILE A 243 5.48 -14.54 9.97
CA ILE A 243 6.95 -14.66 9.85
C ILE A 243 7.34 -15.05 8.41
N VAL A 244 6.72 -16.07 7.85
CA VAL A 244 7.08 -16.55 6.51
C VAL A 244 6.78 -15.51 5.44
N PHE A 245 5.61 -14.85 5.49
CA PHE A 245 5.24 -13.83 4.51
C PHE A 245 6.13 -12.58 4.63
N SER A 246 6.50 -12.20 5.85
CA SER A 246 7.45 -11.11 6.10
C SER A 246 8.85 -11.45 5.56
N LEU A 247 9.34 -12.67 5.78
CA LEU A 247 10.64 -13.11 5.24
C LEU A 247 10.63 -13.15 3.70
N ILE A 248 9.56 -13.64 3.08
CA ILE A 248 9.41 -13.61 1.62
C ILE A 248 9.43 -12.15 1.14
N THR A 249 8.68 -11.24 1.78
CA THR A 249 8.66 -9.82 1.43
C THR A 249 10.06 -9.20 1.56
N LEU A 250 10.80 -9.53 2.62
CA LEU A 250 12.17 -9.05 2.80
C LEU A 250 13.11 -9.52 1.67
N VAL A 251 13.06 -10.80 1.31
CA VAL A 251 13.84 -11.34 0.19
C VAL A 251 13.47 -10.65 -1.12
N LEU A 252 12.17 -10.45 -1.37
CA LEU A 252 11.69 -9.75 -2.57
C LEU A 252 12.11 -8.28 -2.60
N CYS A 253 12.16 -7.60 -1.46
CA CYS A 253 12.70 -6.25 -1.36
C CYS A 253 14.20 -6.20 -1.66
N ILE A 254 14.98 -7.16 -1.17
CA ILE A 254 16.42 -7.26 -1.50
C ILE A 254 16.61 -7.51 -3.01
N ILE A 255 15.79 -8.38 -3.61
CA ILE A 255 15.79 -8.59 -5.07
C ILE A 255 15.38 -7.30 -5.79
N GLY A 256 14.32 -6.64 -5.33
CA GLY A 256 13.85 -5.36 -5.86
C GLY A 256 14.96 -4.31 -5.91
N LEU A 257 15.71 -4.15 -4.82
CA LEU A 257 16.86 -3.22 -4.76
C LEU A 257 18.01 -3.58 -5.69
N LYS A 258 18.16 -4.85 -6.08
CA LYS A 258 19.23 -5.29 -7.01
C LYS A 258 18.85 -5.12 -8.48
N ILE A 259 17.56 -5.13 -8.81
CA ILE A 259 17.10 -5.01 -10.20
C ILE A 259 16.83 -3.55 -10.61
N ILE A 260 17.01 -2.61 -9.70
CA ILE A 260 17.06 -1.16 -9.94
C ILE A 260 18.50 -0.74 -10.21
#